data_5d0378e256c1cd299e8f8bffc56bd2be
#
_entry.id   5d0378e256c1cd299e8f8bffc56bd2be
#
_cell.length_a   1.000
_cell.length_b   1.000
_cell.length_c   1.000
_cell.angle_alpha   90.00
_cell.angle_beta   90.00
_cell.angle_gamma   90.00
#
_symmetry.space_group_name_H-M   'P 1'
#
loop_
_entity.id
_entity.type
_entity.pdbx_description
1 polymer ?
#
loop_
_entity_poly.entity_id
_entity_poly.type
_entity_poly.pdbx_seq_one_letter_code
_entity_poly.pdbx_strand_id
1 'polypeptide(L)'
;MAHHIESPSNYSAWAECLCYDGAERDNAQASEGTSAHDEVSKCLKDPNYVADNAVSQWGADTITNLANGNEIHSEEQITGTVEDVKGVYGTPDAYWREPDGTLCIADFKTFSDGTTNHMPQLEGYAALLMREDWDANLKVKLYILHGGVRQVEAYQTTVFDCYDNTRQILRNKRSGNAKPCLCKWCQFCKHIKECQSTNYAVDQVSEQALTFSKLSICQKLVVLDAVDKISKAIRDDAKKMAESNGGAIEMDGIKYELKSWAGKSKVRDLCEVASTVASPVYIKVNEKKQEAEEVKWNGLSNSDLLKLCDLPKTALANALIEKNPKAVKSDVKKYVEQFYDKTEGAPHFVRTK
;
A
#
# COMPACT_ATOMS: atom_id res chain seq x y z
N MET A 1 -10.51 3.24 15.30
CA MET A 1 -11.72 4.09 15.55
C MET A 1 -12.83 3.64 14.59
N ALA A 2 -14.08 3.60 15.04
CA ALA A 2 -15.20 3.30 14.12
C ALA A 2 -15.41 4.50 13.19
N HIS A 3 -15.46 4.29 11.89
CA HIS A 3 -15.78 5.33 10.92
C HIS A 3 -17.30 5.48 10.81
N HIS A 4 -17.77 6.71 10.58
CA HIS A 4 -19.18 6.91 10.22
C HIS A 4 -19.44 6.23 8.87
N ILE A 5 -20.63 5.61 8.68
CA ILE A 5 -20.95 4.89 7.45
C ILE A 5 -20.82 5.80 6.20
N GLU A 6 -21.10 7.09 6.37
CA GLU A 6 -20.98 8.13 5.34
C GLU A 6 -19.77 9.04 5.56
N SER A 7 -18.69 8.51 6.12
CA SER A 7 -17.42 9.25 6.28
C SER A 7 -16.79 9.61 4.94
N PRO A 8 -16.14 10.78 4.83
CA PRO A 8 -15.41 11.20 3.64
C PRO A 8 -14.39 10.18 3.11
N SER A 9 -13.84 9.32 3.98
CA SER A 9 -12.92 8.24 3.59
C SER A 9 -13.51 7.26 2.55
N ASN A 10 -14.83 7.19 2.41
CA ASN A 10 -15.51 6.36 1.43
C ASN A 10 -15.78 7.09 0.09
N TYR A 11 -15.71 8.42 0.06
CA TYR A 11 -16.20 9.19 -1.10
C TYR A 11 -15.38 8.95 -2.37
N SER A 12 -14.07 8.76 -2.26
CA SER A 12 -13.24 8.40 -3.41
C SER A 12 -13.65 7.06 -4.04
N ALA A 13 -14.05 6.10 -3.23
CA ALA A 13 -14.55 4.82 -3.74
C ALA A 13 -15.99 4.94 -4.28
N TRP A 14 -16.85 5.72 -3.64
CA TRP A 14 -18.23 5.95 -4.10
C TRP A 14 -18.29 6.80 -5.37
N ALA A 15 -17.35 7.70 -5.60
CA ALA A 15 -17.23 8.43 -6.86
C ALA A 15 -17.00 7.49 -8.05
N GLU A 16 -16.34 6.35 -7.85
CA GLU A 16 -16.10 5.35 -8.89
C GLU A 16 -17.17 4.25 -8.91
N CYS A 17 -17.63 3.78 -7.75
CA CYS A 17 -18.66 2.75 -7.63
C CYS A 17 -19.57 3.01 -6.44
N LEU A 18 -20.78 3.46 -6.70
CA LEU A 18 -21.78 3.73 -5.66
C LEU A 18 -22.22 2.49 -4.88
N CYS A 19 -22.01 1.28 -5.43
CA CYS A 19 -22.27 0.02 -4.72
C CYS A 19 -21.09 -0.40 -3.82
N TYR A 20 -19.98 0.33 -3.82
CA TYR A 20 -18.82 -0.01 -3.00
C TYR A 20 -19.21 -0.03 -1.50
N ASP A 21 -18.73 -1.06 -0.83
CA ASP A 21 -18.82 -1.22 0.62
C ASP A 21 -17.50 -1.84 1.09
N GLY A 22 -16.76 -1.09 1.91
CA GLY A 22 -15.42 -1.47 2.33
C GLY A 22 -15.41 -2.72 3.20
N ALA A 23 -14.56 -3.67 2.90
CA ALA A 23 -14.27 -4.79 3.78
C ALA A 23 -13.45 -4.32 4.97
N GLU A 24 -13.69 -4.89 6.14
CA GLU A 24 -12.78 -4.75 7.28
C GLU A 24 -11.41 -5.30 6.88
N ARG A 25 -10.37 -4.49 7.13
CA ARG A 25 -9.01 -4.83 6.76
C ARG A 25 -8.20 -5.08 8.00
N ASP A 26 -7.85 -6.33 8.18
CA ASP A 26 -6.85 -6.77 9.14
C ASP A 26 -5.62 -7.24 8.33
N ASN A 27 -4.85 -6.29 7.82
CA ASN A 27 -3.62 -6.65 7.10
C ASN A 27 -2.46 -5.72 7.51
N ALA A 28 -1.24 -6.24 7.36
CA ALA A 28 -0.01 -5.54 7.72
C ALA A 28 0.12 -4.16 7.04
N GLN A 29 -0.34 -4.02 5.79
CA GLN A 29 -0.29 -2.76 5.05
C GLN A 29 -1.22 -1.69 5.63
N ALA A 30 -2.41 -2.06 6.12
CA ALA A 30 -3.32 -1.12 6.77
C ALA A 30 -2.76 -0.67 8.13
N SER A 31 -2.16 -1.59 8.89
CA SER A 31 -1.48 -1.29 10.16
C SER A 31 -0.27 -0.36 9.96
N GLU A 32 0.56 -0.64 8.95
CA GLU A 32 1.71 0.19 8.60
C GLU A 32 1.29 1.58 8.11
N GLY A 33 0.23 1.67 7.32
CA GLY A 33 -0.36 2.95 6.91
C GLY A 33 -0.82 3.77 8.11
N THR A 34 -1.57 3.16 9.04
CA THR A 34 -2.02 3.83 10.27
C THR A 34 -0.84 4.32 11.12
N SER A 35 0.20 3.50 11.29
CA SER A 35 1.41 3.90 12.01
C SER A 35 2.10 5.10 11.37
N ALA A 36 2.16 5.15 10.04
CA ALA A 36 2.76 6.26 9.31
C ALA A 36 1.99 7.58 9.50
N HIS A 37 0.65 7.53 9.50
CA HIS A 37 -0.19 8.70 9.80
C HIS A 37 0.00 9.18 11.25
N ASP A 38 0.06 8.26 12.22
CA ASP A 38 0.34 8.59 13.62
C ASP A 38 1.69 9.32 13.78
N GLU A 39 2.72 8.91 13.05
CA GLU A 39 4.02 9.58 13.06
C GLU A 39 3.96 10.98 12.45
N VAL A 40 3.29 11.14 11.29
CA VAL A 40 3.07 12.46 10.68
C VAL A 40 2.36 13.39 11.67
N SER A 41 1.29 12.92 12.30
CA SER A 41 0.55 13.70 13.31
C SER A 41 1.42 14.11 14.50
N LYS A 42 2.28 13.21 15.00
CA LYS A 42 3.22 13.55 16.10
C LYS A 42 4.21 14.63 15.68
N CYS A 43 4.80 14.54 14.48
CA CYS A 43 5.69 15.57 13.96
C CYS A 43 4.99 16.94 13.82
N LEU A 44 3.72 16.95 13.38
CA LEU A 44 2.95 18.20 13.25
C LEU A 44 2.58 18.84 14.58
N LYS A 45 2.41 18.02 15.65
CA LYS A 45 2.05 18.49 17.00
C LYS A 45 3.26 18.83 17.88
N ASP A 46 4.40 18.17 17.64
CA ASP A 46 5.65 18.41 18.41
C ASP A 46 6.80 18.68 17.42
N PRO A 47 7.26 19.93 17.31
CA PRO A 47 8.39 20.28 16.41
C PRO A 47 9.72 19.58 16.74
N ASN A 48 9.86 18.97 17.92
CA ASN A 48 11.06 18.23 18.31
C ASN A 48 10.95 16.72 17.99
N TYR A 49 9.77 16.25 17.63
CA TYR A 49 9.59 14.85 17.25
C TYR A 49 10.09 14.62 15.82
N VAL A 50 10.85 13.56 15.63
CA VAL A 50 11.34 13.11 14.32
C VAL A 50 10.74 11.74 14.06
N ALA A 51 10.15 11.56 12.89
CA ALA A 51 9.54 10.29 12.53
C ALA A 51 10.59 9.18 12.34
N ASP A 52 10.25 7.96 12.73
CA ASP A 52 11.13 6.79 12.59
C ASP A 52 11.37 6.42 11.12
N ASN A 53 10.43 6.75 10.23
CA ASN A 53 10.58 6.48 8.81
C ASN A 53 10.63 7.76 7.95
N ALA A 54 11.44 7.71 6.89
CA ALA A 54 11.70 8.86 6.02
C ALA A 54 10.48 9.29 5.17
N VAL A 55 9.46 8.44 5.03
CA VAL A 55 8.24 8.76 4.28
C VAL A 55 7.30 9.59 5.14
N SER A 56 7.12 9.21 6.42
CA SER A 56 6.34 9.99 7.40
C SER A 56 7.00 11.33 7.66
N GLN A 57 8.33 11.39 7.81
CA GLN A 57 9.05 12.65 7.96
C GLN A 57 8.83 13.57 6.76
N TRP A 58 8.96 13.05 5.54
CA TRP A 58 8.68 13.81 4.32
C TRP A 58 7.24 14.35 4.29
N GLY A 59 6.26 13.55 4.71
CA GLY A 59 4.86 13.96 4.81
C GLY A 59 4.67 15.14 5.74
N ALA A 60 5.22 15.04 6.95
CA ALA A 60 5.15 16.09 7.96
C ALA A 60 5.86 17.39 7.52
N ASP A 61 7.09 17.28 7.01
CA ASP A 61 7.87 18.42 6.51
C ASP A 61 7.13 19.13 5.37
N THR A 62 6.52 18.35 4.48
CA THR A 62 5.75 18.89 3.34
C THR A 62 4.51 19.64 3.81
N ILE A 63 3.73 19.08 4.75
CA ILE A 63 2.54 19.75 5.31
C ILE A 63 2.96 21.04 6.03
N THR A 64 4.01 20.98 6.84
CA THR A 64 4.55 22.16 7.55
C THR A 64 4.97 23.26 6.58
N ASN A 65 5.65 22.91 5.49
CA ASN A 65 6.05 23.86 4.46
C ASN A 65 4.85 24.46 3.72
N LEU A 66 3.82 23.66 3.40
CA LEU A 66 2.59 24.13 2.77
C LEU A 66 1.80 25.07 3.69
N ALA A 67 1.77 24.77 4.98
CA ALA A 67 1.09 25.60 5.97
C ALA A 67 1.80 26.96 6.20
N ASN A 68 3.10 27.03 5.91
CA ASN A 68 3.89 28.28 5.94
C ASN A 68 3.70 29.11 7.22
N GLY A 69 3.74 28.45 8.38
CA GLY A 69 3.58 29.07 9.70
C GLY A 69 2.15 29.30 10.16
N ASN A 70 1.15 28.91 9.38
CA ASN A 70 -0.23 28.89 9.85
C ASN A 70 -0.46 27.75 10.84
N GLU A 71 -1.41 27.91 11.76
CA GLU A 71 -1.79 26.88 12.73
C GLU A 71 -2.36 25.66 12.03
N ILE A 72 -1.76 24.49 12.28
CA ILE A 72 -2.15 23.21 11.70
C ILE A 72 -3.00 22.44 12.70
N HIS A 73 -4.19 22.02 12.27
CA HIS A 73 -5.03 21.06 12.95
C HIS A 73 -4.73 19.67 12.36
N SER A 74 -4.20 18.74 13.16
CA SER A 74 -3.81 17.41 12.70
C SER A 74 -4.55 16.32 13.45
N GLU A 75 -5.12 15.35 12.69
CA GLU A 75 -5.87 14.22 13.25
C GLU A 75 -6.99 14.65 14.20
N GLU A 76 -7.64 15.77 13.91
CA GLU A 76 -8.80 16.26 14.65
C GLU A 76 -10.07 15.76 13.99
N GLN A 77 -10.94 15.14 14.80
CA GLN A 77 -12.25 14.74 14.30
C GLN A 77 -13.12 15.96 14.02
N ILE A 78 -13.52 16.10 12.78
CA ILE A 78 -14.48 17.12 12.35
C ILE A 78 -15.85 16.48 12.18
N THR A 79 -16.89 17.21 12.55
CA THR A 79 -18.28 16.76 12.43
C THR A 79 -19.12 17.84 11.76
N GLY A 80 -19.92 17.45 10.80
CA GLY A 80 -20.73 18.39 10.05
C GLY A 80 -22.08 17.79 9.64
N THR A 81 -22.78 18.60 8.84
CA THR A 81 -24.04 18.20 8.21
C THR A 81 -23.84 18.29 6.71
N VAL A 82 -24.12 17.22 6.00
CA VAL A 82 -24.15 17.25 4.53
C VAL A 82 -25.58 16.88 4.12
N GLU A 83 -26.23 17.81 3.41
CA GLU A 83 -27.66 17.77 3.14
C GLU A 83 -28.49 17.73 4.43
N ASP A 84 -29.27 16.67 4.60
CA ASP A 84 -30.15 16.40 5.75
C ASP A 84 -29.53 15.45 6.78
N VAL A 85 -28.32 14.93 6.50
CA VAL A 85 -27.61 14.02 7.40
C VAL A 85 -26.71 14.79 8.35
N LYS A 86 -27.13 14.78 9.61
CA LYS A 86 -26.40 15.37 10.73
C LYS A 86 -25.42 14.36 11.33
N GLY A 87 -24.31 14.88 11.83
CA GLY A 87 -23.36 14.06 12.58
C GLY A 87 -22.45 13.20 11.70
N VAL A 88 -22.35 13.49 10.41
CA VAL A 88 -21.29 12.93 9.56
C VAL A 88 -19.96 13.42 10.11
N TYR A 89 -19.05 12.51 10.36
CA TYR A 89 -17.72 12.85 10.86
C TYR A 89 -16.60 12.20 10.06
N GLY A 90 -15.44 12.81 10.13
CA GLY A 90 -14.21 12.29 9.56
C GLY A 90 -13.03 12.94 10.24
N THR A 91 -11.83 12.43 9.94
CA THR A 91 -10.58 12.89 10.52
C THR A 91 -9.61 13.15 9.37
N PRO A 92 -9.44 14.41 8.94
CA PRO A 92 -8.40 14.77 7.97
C PRO A 92 -7.02 14.66 8.63
N ASP A 93 -6.01 14.29 7.87
CA ASP A 93 -4.63 14.21 8.38
C ASP A 93 -4.13 15.59 8.83
N ALA A 94 -4.41 16.63 8.04
CA ALA A 94 -4.15 18.01 8.42
C ALA A 94 -5.08 18.99 7.71
N TYR A 95 -5.41 20.11 8.39
CA TYR A 95 -6.04 21.27 7.76
C TYR A 95 -5.60 22.56 8.46
N TRP A 96 -5.66 23.67 7.74
CA TRP A 96 -5.33 25.01 8.24
C TRP A 96 -6.04 26.09 7.44
N ARG A 97 -5.91 27.33 7.90
CA ARG A 97 -6.38 28.52 7.15
C ARG A 97 -5.23 29.44 6.84
N GLU A 98 -5.21 29.94 5.61
CA GLU A 98 -4.33 31.02 5.23
C GLU A 98 -4.85 32.36 5.76
N PRO A 99 -4.01 33.43 5.84
CA PRO A 99 -4.43 34.75 6.34
C PRO A 99 -5.56 35.41 5.53
N ASP A 100 -5.71 35.02 4.26
CA ASP A 100 -6.81 35.49 3.40
C ASP A 100 -8.13 34.71 3.62
N GLY A 101 -8.14 33.75 4.55
CA GLY A 101 -9.26 32.92 4.87
C GLY A 101 -9.35 31.62 4.06
N THR A 102 -8.49 31.42 3.04
CA THR A 102 -8.46 30.18 2.24
C THR A 102 -8.33 28.96 3.14
N LEU A 103 -9.24 27.98 3.00
CA LEU A 103 -9.16 26.71 3.70
C LEU A 103 -8.21 25.77 2.95
N CYS A 104 -7.27 25.19 3.67
CA CYS A 104 -6.31 24.22 3.16
C CYS A 104 -6.53 22.87 3.85
N ILE A 105 -6.56 21.80 3.09
CA ILE A 105 -6.70 20.42 3.59
C ILE A 105 -5.64 19.54 2.94
N ALA A 106 -4.89 18.79 3.73
CA ALA A 106 -3.88 17.87 3.28
C ALA A 106 -4.20 16.44 3.72
N ASP A 107 -3.97 15.48 2.84
CA ASP A 107 -4.19 14.05 3.07
C ASP A 107 -2.95 13.29 2.63
N PHE A 108 -2.36 12.54 3.54
CA PHE A 108 -1.13 11.79 3.34
C PHE A 108 -1.43 10.33 3.00
N LYS A 109 -0.93 9.86 1.88
CA LYS A 109 -1.12 8.50 1.38
C LYS A 109 0.23 7.77 1.33
N THR A 110 0.58 7.07 2.38
CA THR A 110 1.89 6.42 2.59
C THR A 110 2.39 5.63 1.38
N PHE A 111 1.54 4.81 0.78
CA PHE A 111 1.90 3.91 -0.32
C PHE A 111 1.37 4.36 -1.69
N SER A 112 0.81 5.57 -1.79
CA SER A 112 0.25 6.04 -3.05
C SER A 112 1.34 6.36 -4.07
N ASP A 113 1.08 5.92 -5.30
CA ASP A 113 1.89 6.19 -6.50
C ASP A 113 1.29 7.29 -7.40
N GLY A 114 0.24 7.97 -6.93
CA GLY A 114 -0.47 9.02 -7.67
C GLY A 114 -1.52 8.53 -8.65
N THR A 115 -1.76 7.21 -8.75
CA THR A 115 -2.75 6.68 -9.71
C THR A 115 -4.19 6.70 -9.19
N THR A 116 -4.37 6.92 -7.89
CA THR A 116 -5.69 6.93 -7.24
C THR A 116 -6.17 8.36 -7.02
N ASN A 117 -7.37 8.69 -7.52
CA ASN A 117 -8.02 9.97 -7.23
C ASN A 117 -8.60 9.96 -5.80
N HIS A 118 -7.98 10.73 -4.91
CA HIS A 118 -8.45 10.93 -3.54
C HIS A 118 -9.17 12.28 -3.32
N MET A 119 -9.33 13.10 -4.37
CA MET A 119 -9.99 14.40 -4.26
C MET A 119 -11.38 14.35 -3.64
N PRO A 120 -12.28 13.39 -3.98
CA PRO A 120 -13.60 13.32 -3.35
C PRO A 120 -13.56 13.17 -1.82
N GLN A 121 -12.52 12.54 -1.27
CA GLN A 121 -12.34 12.46 0.18
C GLN A 121 -12.05 13.84 0.78
N LEU A 122 -11.15 14.61 0.17
CA LEU A 122 -10.77 15.95 0.64
C LEU A 122 -11.92 16.94 0.47
N GLU A 123 -12.65 16.87 -0.65
CA GLU A 123 -13.87 17.66 -0.86
C GLU A 123 -14.91 17.38 0.23
N GLY A 124 -15.05 16.11 0.64
CA GLY A 124 -15.89 15.71 1.76
C GLY A 124 -15.47 16.35 3.09
N TYR A 125 -14.17 16.40 3.37
CA TYR A 125 -13.67 17.11 4.56
C TYR A 125 -13.95 18.62 4.49
N ALA A 126 -13.75 19.25 3.32
CA ALA A 126 -14.07 20.64 3.13
C ALA A 126 -15.57 20.91 3.38
N ALA A 127 -16.45 20.03 2.87
CA ALA A 127 -17.89 20.13 3.10
C ALA A 127 -18.27 20.01 4.58
N LEU A 128 -17.60 19.14 5.36
CA LEU A 128 -17.82 19.00 6.81
C LEU A 128 -17.33 20.22 7.60
N LEU A 129 -16.27 20.87 7.14
CA LEU A 129 -15.72 22.07 7.76
C LEU A 129 -16.53 23.34 7.43
N MET A 130 -17.42 23.26 6.45
CA MET A 130 -18.25 24.39 6.03
C MET A 130 -19.16 24.87 7.17
N ARG A 131 -19.22 26.18 7.34
CA ARG A 131 -20.12 26.85 8.29
C ARG A 131 -21.20 27.64 7.56
N GLU A 132 -22.33 27.84 8.20
CA GLU A 132 -23.47 28.58 7.63
C GLU A 132 -23.13 30.05 7.28
N ASP A 133 -22.13 30.63 7.96
CA ASP A 133 -21.66 32.00 7.78
C ASP A 133 -20.58 32.17 6.71
N TRP A 134 -20.21 31.09 6.02
CA TRP A 134 -19.15 31.15 5.02
C TRP A 134 -19.64 31.65 3.67
N ASP A 135 -18.80 32.46 3.03
CA ASP A 135 -18.99 32.78 1.62
C ASP A 135 -18.87 31.52 0.76
N ALA A 136 -19.87 31.27 -0.09
CA ALA A 136 -19.88 30.16 -1.04
C ALA A 136 -18.64 30.16 -1.95
N ASN A 137 -18.03 31.33 -2.20
CA ASN A 137 -16.83 31.49 -3.00
C ASN A 137 -15.54 31.37 -2.19
N LEU A 138 -15.61 31.02 -0.90
CA LEU A 138 -14.43 30.79 -0.09
C LEU A 138 -13.51 29.77 -0.79
N LYS A 139 -12.27 30.17 -1.00
CA LYS A 139 -11.28 29.32 -1.67
C LYS A 139 -10.89 28.14 -0.80
N VAL A 140 -10.73 27.01 -1.45
CA VAL A 140 -10.24 25.76 -0.84
C VAL A 140 -9.04 25.27 -1.63
N LYS A 141 -7.96 24.91 -0.95
CA LYS A 141 -6.80 24.23 -1.51
C LYS A 141 -6.75 22.82 -0.94
N LEU A 142 -6.72 21.84 -1.81
CA LEU A 142 -6.68 20.43 -1.47
C LEU A 142 -5.34 19.86 -1.88
N TYR A 143 -4.67 19.16 -0.97
CA TYR A 143 -3.35 18.59 -1.19
C TYR A 143 -3.37 17.09 -0.91
N ILE A 144 -2.96 16.29 -1.90
CA ILE A 144 -2.71 14.86 -1.71
C ILE A 144 -1.20 14.63 -1.74
N LEU A 145 -0.68 14.06 -0.66
CA LEU A 145 0.74 13.75 -0.52
C LEU A 145 0.96 12.27 -0.82
N HIS A 146 1.52 11.96 -1.96
CA HIS A 146 1.82 10.59 -2.41
C HIS A 146 3.17 10.14 -1.87
N GLY A 147 3.18 9.47 -0.72
CA GLY A 147 4.39 9.04 -0.01
C GLY A 147 5.26 8.06 -0.82
N GLY A 148 4.64 7.16 -1.58
CA GLY A 148 5.36 6.18 -2.39
C GLY A 148 6.26 6.79 -3.47
N VAL A 149 5.89 7.96 -4.00
CA VAL A 149 6.64 8.69 -5.05
C VAL A 149 7.14 10.06 -4.59
N ARG A 150 6.81 10.46 -3.36
CA ARG A 150 7.15 11.78 -2.77
C ARG A 150 6.71 12.96 -3.65
N GLN A 151 5.47 12.91 -4.11
CA GLN A 151 4.86 13.96 -4.93
C GLN A 151 3.66 14.56 -4.21
N VAL A 152 3.40 15.84 -4.48
CA VAL A 152 2.23 16.56 -4.00
C VAL A 152 1.34 16.88 -5.19
N GLU A 153 0.11 16.43 -5.14
CA GLU A 153 -0.95 16.86 -6.03
C GLU A 153 -1.72 17.99 -5.34
N ALA A 154 -1.85 19.12 -6.00
CA ALA A 154 -2.53 20.30 -5.46
C ALA A 154 -3.69 20.69 -6.36
N TYR A 155 -4.84 20.95 -5.76
CA TYR A 155 -6.06 21.39 -6.43
C TYR A 155 -6.67 22.59 -5.72
N GLN A 156 -7.18 23.54 -6.48
CA GLN A 156 -7.86 24.72 -5.94
C GLN A 156 -9.30 24.77 -6.44
N THR A 157 -10.23 24.99 -5.52
CA THR A 157 -11.67 25.01 -5.76
C THR A 157 -12.35 26.00 -4.81
N THR A 158 -13.66 25.91 -4.68
CA THR A 158 -14.46 26.66 -3.70
C THR A 158 -15.15 25.74 -2.70
N VAL A 159 -15.53 26.27 -1.55
CA VAL A 159 -16.32 25.51 -0.56
C VAL A 159 -17.64 25.03 -1.17
N PHE A 160 -18.26 25.85 -2.03
CA PHE A 160 -19.50 25.49 -2.72
C PHE A 160 -19.31 24.27 -3.62
N ASP A 161 -18.25 24.25 -4.43
CA ASP A 161 -17.99 23.13 -5.32
C ASP A 161 -17.73 21.84 -4.53
N CYS A 162 -16.94 21.92 -3.45
CA CYS A 162 -16.69 20.79 -2.55
C CYS A 162 -17.99 20.24 -1.96
N TYR A 163 -18.87 21.15 -1.49
CA TYR A 163 -20.17 20.76 -0.91
C TYR A 163 -21.08 20.13 -1.97
N ASP A 164 -21.16 20.73 -3.17
CA ASP A 164 -22.03 20.22 -4.24
C ASP A 164 -21.58 18.86 -4.75
N ASN A 165 -20.29 18.66 -4.97
CA ASN A 165 -19.71 17.37 -5.37
C ASN A 165 -19.97 16.29 -4.30
N THR A 166 -19.75 16.61 -3.03
CA THR A 166 -20.03 15.70 -1.91
C THR A 166 -21.51 15.34 -1.84
N ARG A 167 -22.37 16.34 -1.97
CA ARG A 167 -23.83 16.18 -1.98
C ARG A 167 -24.28 15.26 -3.11
N GLN A 168 -23.73 15.43 -4.31
CA GLN A 168 -24.06 14.57 -5.46
C GLN A 168 -23.68 13.11 -5.21
N ILE A 169 -22.48 12.85 -4.68
CA ILE A 169 -22.05 11.49 -4.33
C ILE A 169 -23.02 10.86 -3.35
N LEU A 170 -23.38 11.56 -2.27
CA LEU A 170 -24.29 11.05 -1.25
C LEU A 170 -25.71 10.82 -1.77
N ARG A 171 -26.26 11.75 -2.56
CA ARG A 171 -27.58 11.58 -3.21
C ARG A 171 -27.60 10.35 -4.11
N ASN A 172 -26.59 10.21 -4.94
CA ASN A 172 -26.48 9.07 -5.85
C ASN A 172 -26.35 7.74 -5.08
N LYS A 173 -25.54 7.73 -4.00
CA LYS A 173 -25.41 6.56 -3.12
C LYS A 173 -26.75 6.15 -2.49
N ARG A 174 -27.54 7.11 -2.03
CA ARG A 174 -28.81 6.89 -1.35
C ARG A 174 -29.98 6.62 -2.29
N SER A 175 -29.85 6.96 -3.58
CA SER A 175 -30.95 6.84 -4.56
C SER A 175 -31.45 5.41 -4.74
N GLY A 176 -30.71 4.39 -4.32
CA GLY A 176 -31.02 2.98 -4.50
C GLY A 176 -30.94 2.49 -5.96
N ASN A 177 -30.63 3.39 -6.90
CA ASN A 177 -30.53 3.08 -8.33
C ASN A 177 -29.06 2.83 -8.76
N ALA A 178 -28.16 2.72 -7.80
CA ALA A 178 -26.75 2.50 -8.06
C ALA A 178 -26.53 1.14 -8.77
N LYS A 179 -25.85 1.20 -9.90
CA LYS A 179 -25.38 -0.01 -10.57
C LYS A 179 -23.92 -0.24 -10.22
N PRO A 180 -23.54 -1.48 -9.88
CA PRO A 180 -22.15 -1.79 -9.62
C PRO A 180 -21.32 -1.59 -10.90
N CYS A 181 -20.09 -1.13 -10.74
CA CYS A 181 -19.11 -1.03 -11.81
C CYS A 181 -17.77 -1.56 -11.35
N LEU A 182 -16.99 -2.09 -12.31
CA LEU A 182 -15.62 -2.51 -12.01
C LEU A 182 -14.71 -1.30 -11.90
N CYS A 183 -14.03 -1.20 -10.76
CA CYS A 183 -13.07 -0.15 -10.49
C CYS A 183 -11.91 -0.67 -9.61
N LYS A 184 -10.90 0.15 -9.39
CA LYS A 184 -9.73 -0.21 -8.55
C LYS A 184 -10.09 -0.52 -7.09
N TRP A 185 -11.23 -0.02 -6.60
CA TRP A 185 -11.72 -0.26 -5.25
C TRP A 185 -12.33 -1.66 -5.07
N CYS A 186 -12.61 -2.40 -6.16
CA CYS A 186 -13.19 -3.74 -6.07
C CYS A 186 -12.37 -4.71 -5.20
N GLN A 187 -11.03 -4.60 -5.23
CA GLN A 187 -10.15 -5.43 -4.38
C GLN A 187 -10.39 -5.25 -2.87
N PHE A 188 -11.08 -4.18 -2.48
CA PHE A 188 -11.37 -3.81 -1.11
C PHE A 188 -12.86 -3.84 -0.79
N CYS A 189 -13.68 -4.29 -1.74
CA CYS A 189 -15.13 -4.36 -1.60
C CYS A 189 -15.53 -5.71 -1.00
N LYS A 190 -16.34 -5.70 0.06
CA LYS A 190 -16.85 -6.94 0.67
C LYS A 190 -17.75 -7.74 -0.26
N HIS A 191 -18.37 -7.07 -1.24
CA HIS A 191 -19.30 -7.69 -2.18
C HIS A 191 -18.66 -8.20 -3.47
N ILE A 192 -17.32 -8.17 -3.59
CA ILE A 192 -16.62 -8.49 -4.85
C ILE A 192 -17.03 -9.85 -5.42
N LYS A 193 -17.31 -10.85 -4.59
CA LYS A 193 -17.66 -12.21 -4.99
C LYS A 193 -19.07 -12.33 -5.56
N GLU A 194 -19.99 -11.51 -5.06
CA GLU A 194 -21.41 -11.53 -5.40
C GLU A 194 -21.78 -10.39 -6.35
N CYS A 195 -20.81 -9.53 -6.69
CA CYS A 195 -21.03 -8.35 -7.49
C CYS A 195 -21.41 -8.71 -8.92
N GLN A 196 -22.54 -8.20 -9.38
CA GLN A 196 -23.00 -8.45 -10.77
C GLN A 196 -22.00 -8.02 -11.83
N SER A 197 -21.31 -6.88 -11.63
CA SER A 197 -20.28 -6.43 -12.59
C SER A 197 -19.07 -7.35 -12.60
N THR A 198 -18.70 -7.94 -11.45
CA THR A 198 -17.63 -8.91 -11.35
C THR A 198 -18.03 -10.21 -12.03
N ASN A 199 -19.23 -10.73 -11.75
CA ASN A 199 -19.75 -11.95 -12.37
C ASN A 199 -19.91 -11.77 -13.87
N TYR A 200 -20.48 -10.63 -14.32
CA TYR A 200 -20.58 -10.33 -15.73
C TYR A 200 -19.22 -10.28 -16.43
N ALA A 201 -18.18 -9.70 -15.81
CA ALA A 201 -16.84 -9.70 -16.38
C ALA A 201 -16.25 -11.11 -16.47
N VAL A 202 -16.48 -11.96 -15.46
CA VAL A 202 -16.05 -13.37 -15.48
C VAL A 202 -16.79 -14.15 -16.57
N ASP A 203 -18.09 -13.97 -16.68
CA ASP A 203 -18.92 -14.61 -17.73
C ASP A 203 -18.46 -14.16 -19.12
N GLN A 204 -18.22 -12.86 -19.31
CA GLN A 204 -17.69 -12.34 -20.57
C GLN A 204 -16.31 -12.91 -20.92
N VAL A 205 -15.46 -13.17 -19.93
CA VAL A 205 -14.16 -13.84 -20.16
C VAL A 205 -14.35 -15.29 -20.51
N SER A 206 -15.28 -16.00 -19.86
CA SER A 206 -15.54 -17.42 -20.10
C SER A 206 -16.24 -17.66 -21.46
N GLU A 207 -17.22 -16.82 -21.82
CA GLU A 207 -17.92 -16.90 -23.11
C GLU A 207 -17.09 -16.33 -24.28
N GLN A 208 -16.25 -15.35 -24.02
CA GLN A 208 -15.47 -14.63 -25.04
C GLN A 208 -14.00 -15.05 -25.10
N ALA A 209 -13.62 -16.20 -24.54
CA ALA A 209 -12.29 -16.77 -24.84
C ALA A 209 -12.02 -16.82 -26.35
N LEU A 210 -13.09 -16.96 -27.16
CA LEU A 210 -13.07 -16.86 -28.63
C LEU A 210 -13.04 -15.42 -29.18
N THR A 211 -13.42 -14.40 -28.41
CA THR A 211 -13.54 -13.00 -28.85
C THR A 211 -12.57 -12.05 -28.16
N PHE A 212 -11.75 -12.54 -27.23
CA PHE A 212 -10.71 -11.76 -26.55
C PHE A 212 -9.76 -11.07 -27.52
N SER A 213 -9.55 -11.65 -28.71
CA SER A 213 -8.79 -11.05 -29.80
C SER A 213 -9.39 -9.74 -30.35
N LYS A 214 -10.70 -9.54 -30.24
CA LYS A 214 -11.42 -8.35 -30.75
C LYS A 214 -11.44 -7.18 -29.78
N LEU A 215 -11.10 -7.39 -28.52
CA LEU A 215 -11.02 -6.32 -27.53
C LEU A 215 -9.82 -5.40 -27.79
N SER A 216 -10.00 -4.11 -27.56
CA SER A 216 -8.89 -3.17 -27.52
C SER A 216 -7.93 -3.53 -26.37
N ILE A 217 -6.69 -3.09 -26.44
CA ILE A 217 -5.71 -3.35 -25.39
C ILE A 217 -6.17 -2.81 -24.03
N CYS A 218 -6.81 -1.65 -23.99
CA CYS A 218 -7.36 -1.07 -22.76
C CYS A 218 -8.45 -1.95 -22.15
N GLN A 219 -9.37 -2.48 -22.98
CA GLN A 219 -10.40 -3.41 -22.50
C GLN A 219 -9.80 -4.72 -21.99
N LYS A 220 -8.76 -5.25 -22.67
CA LYS A 220 -8.02 -6.44 -22.21
C LYS A 220 -7.38 -6.21 -20.84
N LEU A 221 -6.77 -5.05 -20.62
CA LEU A 221 -6.14 -4.71 -19.32
C LEU A 221 -7.17 -4.59 -18.20
N VAL A 222 -8.35 -4.00 -18.47
CA VAL A 222 -9.45 -3.93 -17.48
C VAL A 222 -9.95 -5.32 -17.11
N VAL A 223 -10.11 -6.22 -18.09
CA VAL A 223 -10.51 -7.61 -17.85
C VAL A 223 -9.45 -8.36 -17.02
N LEU A 224 -8.17 -8.24 -17.38
CA LEU A 224 -7.07 -8.84 -16.64
C LEU A 224 -7.04 -8.38 -15.17
N ASP A 225 -7.15 -7.08 -14.94
CA ASP A 225 -7.18 -6.50 -13.58
C ASP A 225 -8.37 -7.03 -12.76
N ALA A 226 -9.54 -7.18 -13.38
CA ALA A 226 -10.71 -7.79 -12.72
C ALA A 226 -10.47 -9.26 -12.37
N VAL A 227 -9.93 -10.04 -13.30
CA VAL A 227 -9.61 -11.47 -13.09
C VAL A 227 -8.56 -11.64 -12.00
N ASP A 228 -7.53 -10.81 -11.95
CA ASP A 228 -6.51 -10.87 -10.91
C ASP A 228 -7.10 -10.57 -9.52
N LYS A 229 -7.97 -9.58 -9.41
CA LYS A 229 -8.65 -9.22 -8.14
C LYS A 229 -9.55 -10.36 -7.65
N ILE A 230 -10.33 -10.96 -8.55
CA ILE A 230 -11.18 -12.12 -8.23
C ILE A 230 -10.31 -13.32 -7.83
N SER A 231 -9.28 -13.63 -8.61
CA SER A 231 -8.35 -14.72 -8.33
C SER A 231 -7.69 -14.56 -6.97
N LYS A 232 -7.30 -13.34 -6.60
CA LYS A 232 -6.75 -13.05 -5.27
C LYS A 232 -7.78 -13.31 -4.17
N ALA A 233 -9.01 -12.80 -4.31
CA ALA A 233 -10.07 -13.00 -3.33
C ALA A 233 -10.39 -14.49 -3.12
N ILE A 234 -10.49 -15.27 -4.21
CA ILE A 234 -10.72 -16.72 -4.15
C ILE A 234 -9.57 -17.44 -3.44
N ARG A 235 -8.32 -17.07 -3.74
CA ARG A 235 -7.13 -17.66 -3.09
C ARG A 235 -7.09 -17.35 -1.59
N ASP A 236 -7.44 -16.15 -1.19
CA ASP A 236 -7.46 -15.74 0.22
C ASP A 236 -8.54 -16.51 1.00
N ASP A 237 -9.72 -16.75 0.41
CA ASP A 237 -10.76 -17.58 1.01
C ASP A 237 -10.38 -19.05 1.08
N ALA A 238 -9.85 -19.57 -0.02
CA ALA A 238 -9.36 -20.95 -0.04
C ALA A 238 -8.27 -21.17 1.02
N LYS A 239 -7.40 -20.16 1.22
CA LYS A 239 -6.37 -20.19 2.28
C LYS A 239 -7.02 -20.24 3.67
N LYS A 240 -7.99 -19.39 3.98
CA LYS A 240 -8.73 -19.41 5.26
C LYS A 240 -9.42 -20.76 5.48
N MET A 241 -10.07 -21.30 4.44
CA MET A 241 -10.72 -22.60 4.49
C MET A 241 -9.70 -23.73 4.73
N ALA A 242 -8.56 -23.72 4.07
CA ALA A 242 -7.51 -24.70 4.29
C ALA A 242 -6.91 -24.61 5.69
N GLU A 243 -6.64 -23.40 6.19
CA GLU A 243 -6.15 -23.19 7.57
C GLU A 243 -7.10 -23.76 8.60
N SER A 244 -8.42 -23.60 8.43
CA SER A 244 -9.44 -24.20 9.30
C SER A 244 -9.57 -25.73 9.16
N ASN A 245 -9.15 -26.29 8.04
CA ASN A 245 -9.24 -27.72 7.71
C ASN A 245 -7.90 -28.47 7.79
N GLY A 246 -6.96 -27.98 8.60
CA GLY A 246 -5.67 -28.65 8.81
C GLY A 246 -4.67 -28.52 7.66
N GLY A 247 -4.78 -27.47 6.86
CA GLY A 247 -3.81 -27.12 5.82
C GLY A 247 -4.14 -27.65 4.41
N ALA A 248 -5.31 -28.24 4.20
CA ALA A 248 -5.70 -28.73 2.88
C ALA A 248 -7.20 -28.55 2.61
N ILE A 249 -7.55 -28.45 1.33
CA ILE A 249 -8.92 -28.57 0.82
C ILE A 249 -8.99 -29.61 -0.28
N GLU A 250 -10.08 -30.35 -0.32
CA GLU A 250 -10.34 -31.34 -1.38
C GLU A 250 -11.69 -31.01 -2.04
N MET A 251 -11.71 -30.98 -3.36
CA MET A 251 -12.90 -30.74 -4.15
C MET A 251 -12.80 -31.49 -5.47
N ASP A 252 -13.84 -32.25 -5.79
CA ASP A 252 -13.94 -33.07 -7.02
C ASP A 252 -12.75 -34.04 -7.21
N GLY A 253 -12.26 -34.63 -6.11
CA GLY A 253 -11.11 -35.51 -6.12
C GLY A 253 -9.76 -34.86 -6.34
N ILE A 254 -9.70 -33.55 -6.31
CA ILE A 254 -8.47 -32.76 -6.42
C ILE A 254 -8.13 -32.20 -5.03
N LYS A 255 -6.94 -32.54 -4.55
CA LYS A 255 -6.42 -32.01 -3.28
C LYS A 255 -5.50 -30.84 -3.51
N TYR A 256 -5.74 -29.75 -2.77
CA TYR A 256 -4.90 -28.57 -2.72
C TYR A 256 -4.31 -28.42 -1.31
N GLU A 257 -3.01 -28.40 -1.19
CA GLU A 257 -2.32 -28.25 0.09
C GLU A 257 -1.67 -26.88 0.20
N LEU A 258 -1.78 -26.26 1.37
CA LEU A 258 -1.01 -25.07 1.73
C LEU A 258 0.45 -25.47 1.98
N LYS A 259 1.36 -24.94 1.18
CA LYS A 259 2.80 -25.10 1.37
C LYS A 259 3.44 -23.74 1.53
N SER A 260 4.36 -23.60 2.48
CA SER A 260 5.21 -22.43 2.60
C SER A 260 6.45 -22.63 1.73
N TRP A 261 6.77 -21.61 0.94
CA TRP A 261 8.08 -21.52 0.29
C TRP A 261 9.11 -20.96 1.26
N ALA A 262 10.38 -21.30 1.04
CA ALA A 262 11.43 -20.54 1.69
C ALA A 262 11.29 -19.06 1.31
N GLY A 263 11.11 -18.21 2.31
CA GLY A 263 10.94 -16.78 2.09
C GLY A 263 12.20 -16.10 1.55
N LYS A 264 12.11 -14.82 1.32
CA LYS A 264 13.28 -14.00 0.93
C LYS A 264 14.32 -14.04 2.06
N SER A 265 15.57 -14.31 1.72
CA SER A 265 16.67 -14.20 2.68
C SER A 265 16.83 -12.73 3.08
N LYS A 266 16.78 -12.44 4.37
CA LYS A 266 16.98 -11.10 4.93
C LYS A 266 18.33 -11.04 5.62
N VAL A 267 19.09 -9.99 5.35
CA VAL A 267 20.39 -9.78 6.03
C VAL A 267 20.13 -9.52 7.51
N ARG A 268 20.92 -10.15 8.41
CA ARG A 268 20.78 -10.01 9.86
C ARG A 268 21.24 -8.66 10.36
N ASP A 269 22.47 -8.31 10.01
CA ASP A 269 23.12 -7.07 10.42
C ASP A 269 23.98 -6.52 9.27
N LEU A 270 23.62 -5.35 8.78
CA LEU A 270 24.33 -4.67 7.70
C LEU A 270 25.75 -4.25 8.11
N CYS A 271 25.95 -3.84 9.39
CA CYS A 271 27.25 -3.42 9.87
C CYS A 271 28.21 -4.60 10.02
N GLU A 272 27.69 -5.74 10.52
CA GLU A 272 28.44 -6.99 10.60
C GLU A 272 28.84 -7.47 9.21
N VAL A 273 27.90 -7.48 8.26
CA VAL A 273 28.19 -7.86 6.87
C VAL A 273 29.24 -6.95 6.25
N ALA A 274 29.09 -5.64 6.40
CA ALA A 274 30.04 -4.67 5.83
C ALA A 274 31.45 -4.86 6.36
N SER A 275 31.61 -5.04 7.69
CA SER A 275 32.92 -5.25 8.31
C SER A 275 33.54 -6.59 7.92
N THR A 276 32.74 -7.64 7.86
CA THR A 276 33.23 -9.00 7.58
C THR A 276 33.58 -9.20 6.11
N VAL A 277 32.80 -8.66 5.17
CA VAL A 277 33.09 -8.77 3.72
C VAL A 277 34.17 -7.79 3.26
N ALA A 278 34.57 -6.83 4.08
CA ALA A 278 35.77 -5.99 3.79
C ALA A 278 37.07 -6.80 3.82
N SER A 279 37.14 -7.85 4.65
CA SER A 279 38.28 -8.76 4.75
C SER A 279 37.81 -10.21 4.93
N PRO A 280 37.16 -10.80 3.92
CA PRO A 280 36.50 -12.07 4.07
C PRO A 280 37.50 -13.22 4.25
N VAL A 281 37.30 -13.99 5.31
CA VAL A 281 38.04 -15.20 5.64
C VAL A 281 37.06 -16.37 5.69
N TYR A 282 37.33 -17.41 4.96
CA TYR A 282 36.50 -18.62 4.92
C TYR A 282 37.32 -19.82 5.38
N ILE A 283 36.80 -20.57 6.32
CA ILE A 283 37.44 -21.80 6.78
C ILE A 283 36.87 -22.97 5.98
N LYS A 284 37.69 -23.52 5.11
CA LYS A 284 37.37 -24.69 4.34
C LYS A 284 37.71 -25.96 5.13
N VAL A 285 36.71 -26.69 5.54
CA VAL A 285 36.90 -27.96 6.27
C VAL A 285 36.88 -29.13 5.26
N ASN A 286 37.95 -29.89 5.28
CA ASN A 286 38.00 -31.15 4.56
C ASN A 286 37.58 -32.31 5.51
N GLU A 287 36.31 -32.67 5.48
CA GLU A 287 35.72 -33.67 6.36
C GLU A 287 36.41 -35.07 6.28
N LYS A 288 36.99 -35.40 5.10
CA LYS A 288 37.69 -36.67 4.90
C LYS A 288 39.09 -36.73 5.52
N LYS A 289 39.72 -35.56 5.67
CA LYS A 289 41.07 -35.43 6.24
C LYS A 289 41.11 -34.82 7.64
N GLN A 290 39.96 -34.32 8.14
CA GLN A 290 39.84 -33.57 9.39
C GLN A 290 40.76 -32.34 9.45
N GLU A 291 41.10 -31.78 8.29
CA GLU A 291 41.94 -30.60 8.17
C GLU A 291 41.08 -29.36 7.85
N ALA A 292 41.40 -28.22 8.45
CA ALA A 292 40.78 -26.95 8.19
C ALA A 292 41.82 -26.01 7.54
N GLU A 293 41.47 -25.42 6.40
CA GLU A 293 42.31 -24.46 5.67
C GLU A 293 41.62 -23.08 5.69
N GLU A 294 42.39 -22.06 6.07
CA GLU A 294 41.93 -20.68 6.02
C GLU A 294 42.14 -20.13 4.60
N VAL A 295 41.03 -19.76 3.95
CA VAL A 295 41.04 -19.16 2.63
C VAL A 295 40.71 -17.66 2.76
N LYS A 296 41.61 -16.79 2.37
CA LYS A 296 41.43 -15.33 2.31
C LYS A 296 40.99 -14.88 0.94
N TRP A 297 39.97 -14.07 0.86
CA TRP A 297 39.52 -13.49 -0.40
C TRP A 297 39.72 -11.98 -0.42
N ASN A 298 39.66 -11.37 -1.59
CA ASN A 298 39.61 -9.92 -1.74
C ASN A 298 38.24 -9.42 -1.27
N GLY A 299 38.22 -8.47 -0.34
CA GLY A 299 37.02 -7.91 0.23
C GLY A 299 36.33 -6.93 -0.72
N LEU A 300 35.10 -6.57 -0.33
CA LEU A 300 34.33 -5.52 -0.95
C LEU A 300 34.57 -4.20 -0.23
N SER A 301 34.80 -3.12 -0.98
CA SER A 301 34.87 -1.78 -0.42
C SER A 301 33.45 -1.25 -0.07
N ASN A 302 33.37 -0.24 0.78
CA ASN A 302 32.11 0.46 1.05
C ASN A 302 31.44 0.97 -0.22
N SER A 303 32.23 1.40 -1.21
CA SER A 303 31.73 1.81 -2.54
C SER A 303 31.11 0.66 -3.32
N ASP A 304 31.63 -0.56 -3.18
CA ASP A 304 31.03 -1.74 -3.80
C ASP A 304 29.71 -2.12 -3.10
N LEU A 305 29.67 -2.04 -1.77
CA LEU A 305 28.48 -2.34 -0.97
C LEU A 305 27.35 -1.35 -1.21
N LEU A 306 27.64 -0.06 -1.36
CA LEU A 306 26.64 0.97 -1.66
C LEU A 306 25.96 0.78 -3.02
N LYS A 307 26.59 0.06 -3.96
CA LYS A 307 25.98 -0.29 -5.25
C LYS A 307 25.00 -1.46 -5.16
N LEU A 308 25.03 -2.20 -4.07
CA LEU A 308 24.16 -3.35 -3.82
C LEU A 308 22.94 -2.91 -3.01
N CYS A 309 22.03 -2.13 -3.59
CA CYS A 309 20.78 -1.72 -2.92
C CYS A 309 20.18 -2.91 -2.16
N ASP A 310 19.85 -2.75 -0.89
CA ASP A 310 19.24 -3.75 0.00
C ASP A 310 20.05 -5.05 0.23
N LEU A 311 21.30 -5.11 -0.21
CA LEU A 311 22.19 -6.26 -0.08
C LEU A 311 21.48 -7.62 -0.37
N PRO A 312 20.95 -7.83 -1.59
CA PRO A 312 20.36 -9.12 -1.92
C PRO A 312 21.44 -10.20 -1.91
N LYS A 313 21.16 -11.35 -1.29
CA LYS A 313 22.09 -12.49 -1.14
C LYS A 313 22.84 -12.84 -2.44
N THR A 314 22.11 -12.90 -3.55
CA THR A 314 22.67 -13.22 -4.85
C THR A 314 23.62 -12.13 -5.37
N ALA A 315 23.29 -10.85 -5.16
CA ALA A 315 24.13 -9.75 -5.60
C ALA A 315 25.43 -9.68 -4.79
N LEU A 316 25.35 -9.89 -3.48
CA LEU A 316 26.54 -9.96 -2.62
C LEU A 316 27.47 -11.13 -3.02
N ALA A 317 26.90 -12.32 -3.25
CA ALA A 317 27.68 -13.47 -3.71
C ALA A 317 28.35 -13.23 -5.07
N ASN A 318 27.64 -12.62 -6.03
CA ASN A 318 28.18 -12.31 -7.34
C ASN A 318 29.31 -11.27 -7.27
N ALA A 319 29.15 -10.21 -6.46
CA ALA A 319 30.20 -9.20 -6.26
C ALA A 319 31.47 -9.79 -5.67
N LEU A 320 31.36 -10.71 -4.69
CA LEU A 320 32.52 -11.42 -4.16
C LEU A 320 33.16 -12.37 -5.18
N ILE A 321 32.38 -13.06 -6.01
CA ILE A 321 32.89 -13.91 -7.08
C ILE A 321 33.64 -13.07 -8.13
N GLU A 322 33.11 -11.91 -8.49
CA GLU A 322 33.78 -10.99 -9.45
C GLU A 322 35.12 -10.50 -8.92
N LYS A 323 35.23 -10.16 -7.65
CA LYS A 323 36.50 -9.78 -6.99
C LYS A 323 37.47 -10.95 -6.84
N ASN A 324 36.96 -12.18 -6.86
CA ASN A 324 37.76 -13.39 -6.63
C ASN A 324 37.48 -14.44 -7.72
N PRO A 325 37.90 -14.22 -8.97
CA PRO A 325 37.55 -15.10 -10.10
C PRO A 325 38.09 -16.53 -9.99
N LYS A 326 39.10 -16.76 -9.13
CA LYS A 326 39.64 -18.09 -8.85
C LYS A 326 38.93 -18.82 -7.71
N ALA A 327 38.04 -18.15 -6.97
CA ALA A 327 37.32 -18.78 -5.89
C ALA A 327 36.28 -19.79 -6.40
N VAL A 328 36.06 -20.87 -5.64
CA VAL A 328 35.01 -21.85 -5.94
C VAL A 328 33.66 -21.21 -5.64
N LYS A 329 32.81 -21.08 -6.64
CA LYS A 329 31.51 -20.40 -6.54
C LYS A 329 30.61 -20.95 -5.44
N SER A 330 30.66 -22.27 -5.18
CA SER A 330 29.89 -22.90 -4.09
C SER A 330 30.35 -22.43 -2.70
N ASP A 331 31.66 -22.23 -2.52
CA ASP A 331 32.22 -21.81 -1.24
C ASP A 331 31.86 -20.33 -0.95
N VAL A 332 31.91 -19.47 -1.98
CA VAL A 332 31.46 -18.07 -1.85
C VAL A 332 29.98 -18.01 -1.49
N LYS A 333 29.12 -18.83 -2.12
CA LYS A 333 27.70 -18.89 -1.80
C LYS A 333 27.44 -19.33 -0.36
N LYS A 334 28.16 -20.37 0.11
CA LYS A 334 28.06 -20.84 1.51
C LYS A 334 28.53 -19.76 2.50
N TYR A 335 29.60 -19.07 2.18
CA TYR A 335 30.09 -17.96 3.01
C TYR A 335 29.08 -16.82 3.13
N VAL A 336 28.44 -16.42 2.03
CA VAL A 336 27.43 -15.39 2.04
C VAL A 336 26.17 -15.84 2.79
N GLU A 337 25.85 -17.12 2.77
CA GLU A 337 24.66 -17.69 3.40
C GLU A 337 24.58 -17.44 4.91
N GLN A 338 25.73 -17.38 5.61
CA GLN A 338 25.81 -17.15 7.05
C GLN A 338 25.27 -15.78 7.51
N PHE A 339 25.18 -14.79 6.61
CA PHE A 339 24.72 -13.44 6.93
C PHE A 339 23.21 -13.26 6.77
N TYR A 340 22.48 -14.28 6.34
CA TYR A 340 21.07 -14.16 6.01
C TYR A 340 20.23 -15.13 6.83
N ASP A 341 19.15 -14.61 7.41
CA ASP A 341 18.10 -15.44 7.98
C ASP A 341 17.15 -15.89 6.88
N LYS A 342 16.70 -17.13 6.95
CA LYS A 342 15.63 -17.64 6.10
C LYS A 342 14.31 -17.20 6.74
N THR A 343 13.58 -16.31 6.06
CA THR A 343 12.21 -16.01 6.43
C THR A 343 11.28 -17.05 5.82
N GLU A 344 10.22 -17.44 6.54
CA GLU A 344 9.17 -18.24 5.94
C GLU A 344 8.43 -17.39 4.89
N GLY A 345 8.26 -17.94 3.70
CA GLY A 345 7.47 -17.28 2.66
C GLY A 345 5.98 -17.41 2.94
N ALA A 346 5.19 -16.52 2.35
CA ALA A 346 3.74 -16.63 2.44
C ALA A 346 3.25 -18.00 1.94
N PRO A 347 2.33 -18.66 2.67
CA PRO A 347 1.79 -19.94 2.25
C PRO A 347 1.00 -19.79 0.94
N HIS A 348 1.13 -20.78 0.08
CA HIS A 348 0.46 -20.84 -1.22
C HIS A 348 -0.07 -22.26 -1.46
N PHE A 349 -1.07 -22.37 -2.34
CA PHE A 349 -1.65 -23.63 -2.68
C PHE A 349 -0.81 -24.40 -3.70
N VAL A 350 -0.64 -25.71 -3.44
CA VAL A 350 -0.08 -26.65 -4.39
C VAL A 350 -1.12 -27.74 -4.66
N ARG A 351 -1.43 -27.95 -5.93
CA ARG A 351 -2.23 -29.10 -6.35
C ARG A 351 -1.41 -30.37 -6.16
N THR A 352 -1.90 -31.27 -5.34
CA THR A 352 -1.31 -32.61 -5.18
C THR A 352 -2.08 -33.60 -6.04
N LYS A 353 -1.34 -34.52 -6.66
CA LYS A 353 -1.93 -35.60 -7.49
C LYS A 353 -2.58 -36.63 -6.63
#